data_95ab7e01e5a0acbd873aaf05cadcc0c5
#
_entry.id   95ab7e01e5a0acbd873aaf05cadcc0c5
#
_cell.length_a   1.000
_cell.length_b   1.000
_cell.length_c   1.000
_cell.angle_alpha   90.00
_cell.angle_beta   90.00
_cell.angle_gamma   90.00
#
_symmetry.space_group_name_H-M   'P 1'
#
loop_
_entity.id
_entity.type
_entity.pdbx_description
1 polymer ?
#
loop_
_entity_poly.entity_id
_entity_poly.type
_entity_poly.pdbx_seq_one_letter_code
_entity_poly.pdbx_strand_id
1 'polypeptide(L)'
;MNSNRRNFIKKSSIVGAGITLAPSLSKANLLGPSRPFDAQYMGGFAAPKIDKVRFAFIGVGARGSGHARQIAAIEGTEVVAISDLYEDLAQRSADACKEAGKGQRHKKIKLYTNGEEDWKKMLKEQKPDAVIIATPWKLHAPMAIEAMNSGSHAFVEVPLALTIDEMWQIVDTSEKTKKHCMMMENVNYGREELLYLNMCRQGVIGELLHGEAAYIHELRSQMNEVERGTGSWRTYHYAKRNGNLYPTHGLGPVAQYMNLARGEDNFKFINSFSSPAKGRKLYAEKNFPADHQWNQLDYKGGDISTS
;
A
#
# COMPACT_ATOMS: atom_id res chain seq x y z
N MET A 1 -9.50 -15.27 27.44
CA MET A 1 -9.24 -13.83 27.67
C MET A 1 -8.89 -13.21 26.32
N ASN A 2 -9.79 -12.46 25.71
CA ASN A 2 -9.53 -11.81 24.43
C ASN A 2 -8.46 -10.74 24.59
N SER A 3 -7.23 -11.06 24.25
CA SER A 3 -6.13 -10.11 24.16
C SER A 3 -6.35 -9.26 22.90
N ASN A 4 -6.93 -8.08 23.07
CA ASN A 4 -7.14 -7.09 22.04
C ASN A 4 -5.77 -6.61 21.50
N ARG A 5 -5.62 -6.35 20.18
CA ARG A 5 -4.43 -5.76 19.53
C ARG A 5 -3.86 -4.56 20.31
N ARG A 6 -4.70 -3.78 20.97
CA ARG A 6 -4.32 -2.69 21.90
C ARG A 6 -3.49 -3.18 23.09
N ASN A 7 -3.84 -4.32 23.68
CA ASN A 7 -3.12 -4.87 24.83
C ASN A 7 -1.76 -5.45 24.41
N PHE A 8 -1.65 -5.95 23.17
CA PHE A 8 -0.37 -6.37 22.61
C PHE A 8 0.60 -5.20 22.48
N ILE A 9 0.17 -4.10 21.87
CA ILE A 9 1.01 -2.91 21.70
C ILE A 9 1.40 -2.30 23.06
N LYS A 10 0.49 -2.23 24.03
CA LYS A 10 0.81 -1.77 25.39
C LYS A 10 1.82 -2.70 26.09
N LYS A 11 1.70 -4.02 25.93
CA LYS A 11 2.63 -4.98 26.56
C LYS A 11 3.98 -5.00 25.87
N SER A 12 4.06 -4.84 24.55
CA SER A 12 5.32 -4.75 23.81
C SER A 12 6.13 -3.49 24.19
N SER A 13 5.45 -2.41 24.54
CA SER A 13 6.09 -1.17 25.02
C SER A 13 6.69 -1.30 26.44
N ILE A 14 6.24 -2.25 27.25
CA ILE A 14 6.69 -2.45 28.64
C ILE A 14 7.90 -3.40 28.70
N VAL A 15 8.05 -4.33 27.76
CA VAL A 15 9.16 -5.31 27.75
C VAL A 15 10.49 -4.71 27.28
N GLY A 16 10.49 -3.53 26.63
CA GLY A 16 11.70 -2.82 26.20
C GLY A 16 12.53 -2.15 27.31
N ALA A 17 12.11 -2.19 28.57
CA ALA A 17 12.75 -1.45 29.66
C ALA A 17 13.90 -2.19 30.37
N GLY A 18 14.40 -3.30 29.84
CA GLY A 18 15.32 -4.21 30.55
C GLY A 18 16.71 -4.41 29.94
N ILE A 19 17.19 -3.59 29.03
CA ILE A 19 18.59 -3.70 28.54
C ILE A 19 19.26 -2.32 28.62
N THR A 20 19.92 -2.08 29.74
CA THR A 20 20.94 -1.02 29.88
C THR A 20 22.25 -1.54 29.33
N LEU A 21 22.71 -1.04 28.17
CA LEU A 21 24.10 -0.85 27.77
C LEU A 21 24.20 -0.43 26.29
N ALA A 22 24.10 0.88 26.03
CA ALA A 22 24.93 1.63 25.08
C ALA A 22 24.55 3.11 25.09
N PRO A 23 25.49 4.05 25.27
CA PRO A 23 25.21 5.47 25.17
C PRO A 23 25.19 5.88 23.71
N SER A 24 24.05 6.22 23.20
CA SER A 24 23.72 6.97 21.97
C SER A 24 22.54 6.42 21.15
N LEU A 25 21.55 5.83 21.79
CA LEU A 25 20.25 5.73 21.16
C LEU A 25 19.50 7.02 21.45
N SER A 26 19.45 7.93 20.46
CA SER A 26 18.47 9.01 20.47
C SER A 26 17.13 8.43 20.89
N LYS A 27 16.45 9.09 21.83
CA LYS A 27 15.08 8.76 22.25
C LYS A 27 14.15 8.86 21.04
N ALA A 28 14.17 7.87 20.15
CA ALA A 28 13.07 7.62 19.29
C ALA A 28 11.88 7.33 20.21
N ASN A 29 10.86 8.16 20.17
CA ASN A 29 9.62 7.92 20.89
C ASN A 29 9.05 6.57 20.39
N LEU A 30 9.41 5.49 21.09
CA LEU A 30 8.87 4.14 20.87
C LEU A 30 7.40 4.03 21.32
N LEU A 31 6.90 5.10 21.93
CA LEU A 31 5.48 5.26 22.26
C LEU A 31 4.86 6.01 21.07
N GLY A 32 4.16 5.30 20.20
CA GLY A 32 3.28 5.95 19.24
C GLY A 32 2.35 6.95 19.96
N PRO A 33 1.79 7.94 19.24
CA PRO A 33 0.93 8.95 19.81
C PRO A 33 -0.13 8.29 20.69
N SER A 34 -0.42 8.88 21.87
CA SER A 34 -1.47 8.39 22.77
C SER A 34 -2.79 8.39 22.02
N ARG A 35 -3.32 7.20 21.76
CA ARG A 35 -4.59 7.06 21.02
C ARG A 35 -5.76 7.50 21.89
N PRO A 36 -6.79 8.15 21.33
CA PRO A 36 -8.02 8.44 22.03
C PRO A 36 -8.60 7.19 22.69
N PHE A 37 -9.13 7.32 23.89
CA PHE A 37 -9.64 6.19 24.67
C PHE A 37 -10.88 5.53 24.04
N ASP A 38 -11.57 6.25 23.15
CA ASP A 38 -12.81 5.90 22.46
C ASP A 38 -12.62 5.31 21.05
N ALA A 39 -11.36 5.11 20.62
CA ALA A 39 -11.07 4.52 19.31
C ALA A 39 -11.68 3.12 19.17
N GLN A 40 -12.52 2.92 18.17
CA GLN A 40 -13.25 1.66 17.97
C GLN A 40 -12.51 0.75 17.00
N TYR A 41 -12.22 -0.48 17.44
CA TYR A 41 -11.60 -1.50 16.57
C TYR A 41 -12.51 -1.87 15.40
N MET A 42 -11.95 -1.83 14.18
CA MET A 42 -12.69 -2.06 12.93
C MET A 42 -12.69 -3.53 12.46
N GLY A 43 -12.01 -4.45 13.18
CA GLY A 43 -12.02 -5.86 12.82
C GLY A 43 -13.38 -6.48 13.08
N GLY A 44 -14.18 -6.78 12.18
CA GLY A 44 -15.56 -7.24 12.29
C GLY A 44 -16.58 -6.17 11.90
N PHE A 45 -16.14 -4.95 11.60
CA PHE A 45 -17.04 -3.96 11.00
C PHE A 45 -17.38 -4.39 9.57
N ALA A 46 -18.69 -4.42 9.26
CA ALA A 46 -19.20 -4.62 7.93
C ALA A 46 -19.91 -3.34 7.46
N ALA A 47 -19.52 -2.83 6.30
CA ALA A 47 -20.22 -1.73 5.68
C ALA A 47 -21.66 -2.16 5.29
N PRO A 48 -22.64 -1.24 5.30
CA PRO A 48 -23.98 -1.54 4.80
C PRO A 48 -23.94 -2.04 3.35
N LYS A 49 -24.79 -3.03 3.05
CA LYS A 49 -24.92 -3.54 1.68
C LYS A 49 -25.49 -2.45 0.78
N ILE A 50 -24.88 -2.28 -0.38
CA ILE A 50 -25.38 -1.41 -1.46
C ILE A 50 -25.43 -2.23 -2.76
N ASP A 51 -26.42 -1.95 -3.61
CA ASP A 51 -26.64 -2.74 -4.83
C ASP A 51 -25.63 -2.41 -5.93
N LYS A 52 -25.14 -1.18 -5.95
CA LYS A 52 -24.16 -0.71 -6.92
C LYS A 52 -23.08 0.11 -6.21
N VAL A 53 -21.84 -0.36 -6.26
CA VAL A 53 -20.69 0.33 -5.69
C VAL A 53 -20.09 1.29 -6.71
N ARG A 54 -20.04 2.57 -6.36
CA ARG A 54 -19.46 3.64 -7.18
C ARG A 54 -17.98 3.79 -6.87
N PHE A 55 -17.14 3.45 -7.85
CA PHE A 55 -15.68 3.52 -7.73
C PHE A 55 -15.11 4.77 -8.38
N ALA A 56 -14.10 5.36 -7.72
CA ALA A 56 -13.19 6.32 -8.33
C ALA A 56 -11.74 5.83 -8.24
N PHE A 57 -10.88 6.30 -9.13
CA PHE A 57 -9.48 5.92 -9.19
C PHE A 57 -8.59 7.15 -9.07
N ILE A 58 -7.52 7.05 -8.28
CA ILE A 58 -6.46 8.04 -8.17
C ILE A 58 -5.15 7.36 -8.58
N GLY A 59 -4.62 7.76 -9.75
CA GLY A 59 -3.48 7.11 -10.38
C GLY A 59 -3.89 5.89 -11.20
N VAL A 60 -3.79 6.01 -12.53
CA VAL A 60 -4.10 4.94 -13.49
C VAL A 60 -2.90 4.62 -14.40
N GLY A 61 -1.71 4.70 -13.82
CA GLY A 61 -0.46 4.27 -14.44
C GLY A 61 -0.37 2.74 -14.59
N ALA A 62 0.84 2.18 -14.39
CA ALA A 62 1.13 0.77 -14.61
C ALA A 62 0.20 -0.21 -13.87
N ARG A 63 -0.13 0.10 -12.58
CA ARG A 63 -0.99 -0.77 -11.76
C ARG A 63 -2.45 -0.34 -11.80
N GLY A 64 -2.72 0.96 -11.62
CA GLY A 64 -4.08 1.48 -11.49
C GLY A 64 -4.96 1.24 -12.71
N SER A 65 -4.39 1.26 -13.93
CA SER A 65 -5.13 0.94 -15.17
C SER A 65 -5.66 -0.50 -15.18
N GLY A 66 -4.87 -1.45 -14.69
CA GLY A 66 -5.29 -2.84 -14.53
C GLY A 66 -6.44 -2.98 -13.54
N HIS A 67 -6.36 -2.32 -12.39
CA HIS A 67 -7.44 -2.32 -11.39
C HIS A 67 -8.72 -1.69 -11.94
N ALA A 68 -8.61 -0.57 -12.66
CA ALA A 68 -9.76 0.09 -13.25
C ALA A 68 -10.52 -0.83 -14.21
N ARG A 69 -9.80 -1.51 -15.10
CA ARG A 69 -10.39 -2.49 -16.02
C ARG A 69 -11.02 -3.68 -15.29
N GLN A 70 -10.35 -4.23 -14.27
CA GLN A 70 -10.85 -5.36 -13.50
C GLN A 70 -12.12 -5.01 -12.74
N ILE A 71 -12.15 -3.88 -12.03
CA ILE A 71 -13.33 -3.40 -11.31
C ILE A 71 -14.48 -3.14 -12.28
N ALA A 72 -14.21 -2.53 -13.43
CA ALA A 72 -15.24 -2.28 -14.43
C ALA A 72 -15.89 -3.55 -15.01
N ALA A 73 -15.19 -4.69 -14.96
CA ALA A 73 -15.73 -5.98 -15.39
C ALA A 73 -16.65 -6.63 -14.34
N ILE A 74 -16.57 -6.22 -13.08
CA ILE A 74 -17.36 -6.81 -11.98
C ILE A 74 -18.81 -6.30 -12.05
N GLU A 75 -19.75 -7.22 -11.94
CA GLU A 75 -21.18 -6.87 -11.82
C GLU A 75 -21.44 -6.12 -10.52
N GLY A 76 -22.40 -5.19 -10.53
CA GLY A 76 -22.71 -4.35 -9.37
C GLY A 76 -21.72 -3.22 -9.11
N THR A 77 -20.77 -2.96 -10.04
CA THR A 77 -19.86 -1.81 -9.94
C THR A 77 -20.15 -0.73 -10.97
N GLU A 78 -19.80 0.51 -10.64
CA GLU A 78 -19.81 1.65 -11.54
C GLU A 78 -18.54 2.48 -11.33
N VAL A 79 -17.71 2.62 -12.36
CA VAL A 79 -16.60 3.57 -12.37
C VAL A 79 -17.16 4.95 -12.70
N VAL A 80 -17.08 5.88 -11.76
CA VAL A 80 -17.65 7.23 -11.90
C VAL A 80 -16.62 8.29 -12.22
N ALA A 81 -15.36 8.10 -11.81
CA ALA A 81 -14.31 9.07 -12.03
C ALA A 81 -12.91 8.46 -12.03
N ILE A 82 -12.01 9.13 -12.72
CA ILE A 82 -10.57 8.83 -12.75
C ILE A 82 -9.80 10.13 -12.59
N SER A 83 -8.84 10.15 -11.66
CA SER A 83 -7.87 11.23 -11.51
C SER A 83 -6.46 10.72 -11.79
N ASP A 84 -5.74 11.42 -12.65
CA ASP A 84 -4.32 11.19 -12.95
C ASP A 84 -3.69 12.52 -13.40
N LEU A 85 -2.39 12.68 -13.24
CA LEU A 85 -1.65 13.84 -13.75
C LEU A 85 -1.58 13.86 -15.28
N TYR A 86 -1.68 12.69 -15.89
CA TYR A 86 -1.56 12.49 -17.33
C TYR A 86 -2.92 12.19 -17.95
N GLU A 87 -3.46 13.13 -18.71
CA GLU A 87 -4.77 13.02 -19.34
C GLU A 87 -4.88 11.79 -20.28
N ASP A 88 -3.80 11.47 -21.01
CA ASP A 88 -3.75 10.31 -21.89
C ASP A 88 -3.91 8.98 -21.14
N LEU A 89 -3.38 8.87 -19.91
CA LEU A 89 -3.55 7.69 -19.07
C LEU A 89 -4.98 7.60 -18.54
N ALA A 90 -5.52 8.75 -18.08
CA ALA A 90 -6.89 8.81 -17.57
C ALA A 90 -7.91 8.46 -18.67
N GLN A 91 -7.75 9.02 -19.88
CA GLN A 91 -8.63 8.74 -21.02
C GLN A 91 -8.55 7.27 -21.45
N ARG A 92 -7.34 6.73 -21.63
CA ARG A 92 -7.14 5.32 -21.98
C ARG A 92 -7.79 4.37 -20.96
N SER A 93 -7.66 4.67 -19.67
CA SER A 93 -8.26 3.87 -18.61
C SER A 93 -9.78 3.98 -18.60
N ALA A 94 -10.33 5.16 -18.86
CA ALA A 94 -11.78 5.35 -18.99
C ALA A 94 -12.36 4.54 -20.17
N ASP A 95 -11.67 4.51 -21.29
CA ASP A 95 -12.12 3.76 -22.45
C ASP A 95 -12.03 2.24 -22.22
N ALA A 96 -10.96 1.77 -21.57
CA ALA A 96 -10.83 0.38 -21.13
C ALA A 96 -11.93 -0.04 -20.14
N CYS A 97 -12.36 0.86 -19.24
CA CYS A 97 -13.48 0.60 -18.34
C CYS A 97 -14.81 0.47 -19.09
N LYS A 98 -15.06 1.33 -20.08
CA LYS A 98 -16.27 1.25 -20.91
C LYS A 98 -16.32 -0.07 -21.69
N GLU A 99 -15.21 -0.48 -22.27
CA GLU A 99 -15.07 -1.75 -22.98
C GLU A 99 -15.33 -2.93 -22.04
N ALA A 100 -14.65 -2.98 -20.89
CA ALA A 100 -14.80 -4.04 -19.90
C ALA A 100 -16.25 -4.16 -19.35
N GLY A 101 -16.94 -3.04 -19.21
CA GLY A 101 -18.36 -2.96 -18.84
C GLY A 101 -19.33 -3.27 -19.98
N LYS A 102 -18.86 -3.76 -21.14
CA LYS A 102 -19.66 -4.08 -22.33
C LYS A 102 -20.50 -2.90 -22.85
N GLY A 103 -19.99 -1.67 -22.70
CA GLY A 103 -20.64 -0.44 -23.18
C GLY A 103 -21.94 -0.05 -22.46
N GLN A 104 -22.50 -0.89 -21.57
CA GLN A 104 -23.73 -0.63 -20.85
C GLN A 104 -23.50 0.08 -19.51
N ARG A 105 -22.39 -0.21 -18.88
CA ARG A 105 -21.94 0.39 -17.61
C ARG A 105 -20.84 1.42 -17.88
N HIS A 106 -20.54 2.29 -16.91
CA HIS A 106 -19.45 3.26 -16.98
C HIS A 106 -19.55 4.28 -18.12
N LYS A 107 -20.77 4.68 -18.48
CA LYS A 107 -21.01 5.58 -19.63
C LYS A 107 -20.47 7.00 -19.43
N LYS A 108 -20.41 7.46 -18.17
CA LYS A 108 -20.05 8.84 -17.80
C LYS A 108 -18.93 8.85 -16.77
N ILE A 109 -17.74 8.41 -17.18
CA ILE A 109 -16.56 8.52 -16.35
C ILE A 109 -16.02 9.94 -16.47
N LYS A 110 -15.97 10.68 -15.35
CA LYS A 110 -15.43 12.05 -15.33
C LYS A 110 -13.92 11.98 -15.07
N LEU A 111 -13.16 12.71 -15.88
CA LEU A 111 -11.72 12.82 -15.75
C LEU A 111 -11.34 14.06 -14.93
N TYR A 112 -10.33 13.90 -14.07
CA TYR A 112 -9.75 14.94 -13.21
C TYR A 112 -8.24 14.95 -13.43
N THR A 113 -7.78 15.83 -14.30
CA THR A 113 -6.40 15.85 -14.81
C THR A 113 -5.76 17.23 -14.74
N ASN A 114 -6.37 18.18 -13.98
CA ASN A 114 -5.94 19.57 -13.93
C ASN A 114 -4.96 19.85 -12.78
N GLY A 115 -4.05 18.91 -12.50
CA GLY A 115 -2.97 19.09 -11.54
C GLY A 115 -3.02 18.14 -10.35
N GLU A 116 -2.04 18.29 -9.48
CA GLU A 116 -1.74 17.36 -8.37
C GLU A 116 -2.87 17.24 -7.34
N GLU A 117 -3.74 18.23 -7.22
CA GLU A 117 -4.81 18.30 -6.23
C GLU A 117 -6.22 18.01 -6.79
N ASP A 118 -6.34 17.75 -8.11
CA ASP A 118 -7.64 17.58 -8.77
C ASP A 118 -8.42 16.36 -8.26
N TRP A 119 -7.71 15.37 -7.69
CA TRP A 119 -8.32 14.25 -7.01
C TRP A 119 -9.16 14.64 -5.77
N LYS A 120 -8.81 15.72 -5.08
CA LYS A 120 -9.62 16.24 -3.96
C LYS A 120 -10.95 16.78 -4.45
N LYS A 121 -10.92 17.49 -5.59
CA LYS A 121 -12.12 17.95 -6.28
C LYS A 121 -12.99 16.77 -6.73
N MET A 122 -12.36 15.70 -7.26
CA MET A 122 -13.04 14.46 -7.60
C MET A 122 -13.79 13.87 -6.41
N LEU A 123 -13.15 13.71 -5.26
CA LEU A 123 -13.79 13.17 -4.05
C LEU A 123 -15.00 14.01 -3.64
N LYS A 124 -14.86 15.34 -3.63
CA LYS A 124 -15.90 16.28 -3.23
C LYS A 124 -17.10 16.24 -4.17
N GLU A 125 -16.86 16.19 -5.48
CA GLU A 125 -17.92 16.27 -6.51
C GLU A 125 -18.60 14.92 -6.74
N GLN A 126 -17.82 13.84 -6.81
CA GLN A 126 -18.33 12.52 -7.18
C GLN A 126 -18.84 11.71 -5.99
N LYS A 127 -18.31 11.96 -4.79
CA LYS A 127 -18.64 11.23 -3.56
C LYS A 127 -18.72 9.72 -3.81
N PRO A 128 -17.62 9.08 -4.28
CA PRO A 128 -17.63 7.65 -4.56
C PRO A 128 -17.78 6.84 -3.27
N ASP A 129 -18.34 5.63 -3.38
CA ASP A 129 -18.40 4.69 -2.26
C ASP A 129 -17.03 4.12 -1.93
N ALA A 130 -16.19 3.92 -2.96
CA ALA A 130 -14.85 3.36 -2.86
C ALA A 130 -13.86 4.06 -3.78
N VAL A 131 -12.63 4.21 -3.30
CA VAL A 131 -11.52 4.83 -4.05
C VAL A 131 -10.36 3.86 -4.13
N ILE A 132 -9.89 3.60 -5.35
CA ILE A 132 -8.65 2.85 -5.59
C ILE A 132 -7.51 3.85 -5.76
N ILE A 133 -6.44 3.66 -4.98
CA ILE A 133 -5.27 4.55 -4.95
C ILE A 133 -4.04 3.76 -5.40
N ALA A 134 -3.47 4.15 -6.54
CA ALA A 134 -2.29 3.53 -7.15
C ALA A 134 -1.30 4.57 -7.64
N THR A 135 -1.03 5.55 -6.81
CA THR A 135 -0.13 6.68 -7.00
C THR A 135 1.30 6.36 -6.52
N PRO A 136 2.27 7.28 -6.62
CA PRO A 136 3.55 7.14 -5.93
C PRO A 136 3.37 6.97 -4.41
N TRP A 137 4.21 6.15 -3.79
CA TRP A 137 4.09 5.71 -2.39
C TRP A 137 3.88 6.82 -1.36
N LYS A 138 4.55 7.98 -1.56
CA LYS A 138 4.42 9.14 -0.66
C LYS A 138 3.00 9.70 -0.56
N LEU A 139 2.16 9.39 -1.54
CA LEU A 139 0.79 9.89 -1.64
C LEU A 139 -0.26 8.89 -1.14
N HIS A 140 0.11 7.64 -0.87
CA HIS A 140 -0.82 6.59 -0.47
C HIS A 140 -1.56 6.94 0.82
N ALA A 141 -0.83 7.21 1.90
CA ALA A 141 -1.44 7.53 3.19
C ALA A 141 -2.26 8.84 3.18
N PRO A 142 -1.75 9.97 2.68
CA PRO A 142 -2.54 11.20 2.61
C PRO A 142 -3.84 11.04 1.79
N MET A 143 -3.78 10.35 0.65
CA MET A 143 -4.95 10.13 -0.19
C MET A 143 -5.96 9.16 0.44
N ALA A 144 -5.49 8.11 1.12
CA ALA A 144 -6.36 7.19 1.84
C ALA A 144 -7.12 7.88 2.99
N ILE A 145 -6.41 8.70 3.77
CA ILE A 145 -6.97 9.48 4.88
C ILE A 145 -8.05 10.44 4.35
N GLU A 146 -7.74 11.18 3.29
CA GLU A 146 -8.71 12.13 2.72
C GLU A 146 -9.92 11.42 2.10
N ALA A 147 -9.71 10.29 1.41
CA ALA A 147 -10.80 9.47 0.87
C ALA A 147 -11.76 9.02 1.99
N MET A 148 -11.23 8.51 3.11
CA MET A 148 -12.06 8.11 4.25
C MET A 148 -12.75 9.29 4.92
N ASN A 149 -12.09 10.43 5.09
CA ASN A 149 -12.69 11.66 5.61
C ASN A 149 -13.80 12.19 4.69
N SER A 150 -13.67 11.99 3.38
CA SER A 150 -14.69 12.35 2.37
C SER A 150 -15.86 11.35 2.30
N GLY A 151 -15.84 10.29 3.11
CA GLY A 151 -16.92 9.30 3.19
C GLY A 151 -16.76 8.06 2.30
N SER A 152 -15.63 7.89 1.65
CA SER A 152 -15.31 6.73 0.80
C SER A 152 -14.53 5.65 1.54
N HIS A 153 -14.67 4.40 1.15
CA HIS A 153 -13.73 3.34 1.50
C HIS A 153 -12.46 3.49 0.67
N ALA A 154 -11.28 3.25 1.25
CA ALA A 154 -10.00 3.37 0.56
C ALA A 154 -9.38 2.00 0.29
N PHE A 155 -8.95 1.78 -0.94
CA PHE A 155 -8.19 0.60 -1.37
C PHE A 155 -6.87 1.08 -1.95
N VAL A 156 -5.76 0.70 -1.35
CA VAL A 156 -4.45 1.32 -1.61
C VAL A 156 -3.44 0.28 -2.06
N GLU A 157 -2.70 0.57 -3.11
CA GLU A 157 -1.57 -0.25 -3.55
C GLU A 157 -0.48 -0.34 -2.49
N VAL A 158 0.35 -1.35 -2.61
CA VAL A 158 1.48 -1.61 -1.71
C VAL A 158 2.63 -0.63 -1.98
N PRO A 159 3.27 -0.10 -0.93
CA PRO A 159 2.95 -0.18 0.49
C PRO A 159 1.83 0.77 0.91
N LEU A 160 1.08 0.44 1.94
CA LEU A 160 -0.01 1.29 2.44
C LEU A 160 0.48 2.65 2.94
N ALA A 161 1.64 2.68 3.59
CA ALA A 161 2.25 3.88 4.16
C ALA A 161 3.78 3.71 4.22
N LEU A 162 4.50 4.82 4.39
CA LEU A 162 5.97 4.85 4.47
C LEU A 162 6.50 5.04 5.89
N THR A 163 5.68 5.53 6.80
CA THR A 163 6.05 5.79 8.20
C THR A 163 5.06 5.15 9.17
N ILE A 164 5.52 4.93 10.40
CA ILE A 164 4.66 4.40 11.47
C ILE A 164 3.55 5.39 11.81
N ASP A 165 3.84 6.70 11.79
CA ASP A 165 2.86 7.74 12.06
C ASP A 165 1.73 7.74 11.01
N GLU A 166 2.05 7.60 9.73
CA GLU A 166 1.06 7.45 8.68
C GLU A 166 0.19 6.19 8.89
N MET A 167 0.78 5.06 9.29
CA MET A 167 0.02 3.84 9.59
C MET A 167 -0.99 4.08 10.71
N TRP A 168 -0.61 4.77 11.78
CA TRP A 168 -1.51 5.11 12.86
C TRP A 168 -2.60 6.09 12.43
N GLN A 169 -2.26 7.12 11.66
CA GLN A 169 -3.25 8.06 11.12
C GLN A 169 -4.31 7.35 10.27
N ILE A 170 -3.92 6.38 9.44
CA ILE A 170 -4.85 5.58 8.66
C ILE A 170 -5.79 4.78 9.56
N VAL A 171 -5.24 4.10 10.58
CA VAL A 171 -6.06 3.30 11.52
C VAL A 171 -7.03 4.19 12.29
N ASP A 172 -6.55 5.32 12.83
CA ASP A 172 -7.38 6.26 13.57
C ASP A 172 -8.49 6.87 12.69
N THR A 173 -8.15 7.20 11.44
CA THR A 173 -9.13 7.72 10.47
C THR A 173 -10.18 6.66 10.14
N SER A 174 -9.77 5.42 9.89
CA SER A 174 -10.70 4.31 9.64
C SER A 174 -11.66 4.09 10.81
N GLU A 175 -11.14 4.07 12.03
CA GLU A 175 -11.95 3.92 13.26
C GLU A 175 -12.91 5.10 13.44
N LYS A 176 -12.45 6.34 13.20
CA LYS A 176 -13.24 7.56 13.34
C LYS A 176 -14.36 7.65 12.30
N THR A 177 -14.05 7.37 11.04
CA THR A 177 -14.98 7.56 9.92
C THR A 177 -15.85 6.36 9.65
N LYS A 178 -15.57 5.21 10.25
CA LYS A 178 -16.20 3.91 9.95
C LYS A 178 -16.06 3.52 8.47
N LYS A 179 -14.90 3.83 7.91
CA LYS A 179 -14.54 3.45 6.54
C LYS A 179 -13.43 2.43 6.54
N HIS A 180 -13.55 1.42 5.69
CA HIS A 180 -12.46 0.47 5.48
C HIS A 180 -11.29 1.15 4.77
N CYS A 181 -10.07 0.83 5.23
CA CYS A 181 -8.86 1.05 4.46
C CYS A 181 -8.18 -0.31 4.25
N MET A 182 -8.08 -0.74 3.00
CA MET A 182 -7.50 -2.02 2.62
C MET A 182 -6.21 -1.80 1.84
N MET A 183 -5.10 -2.38 2.31
CA MET A 183 -3.92 -2.55 1.48
C MET A 183 -4.17 -3.69 0.49
N MET A 184 -4.01 -3.41 -0.80
CA MET A 184 -4.25 -4.37 -1.87
C MET A 184 -3.02 -5.28 -2.09
N GLU A 185 -2.71 -6.09 -1.07
CA GLU A 185 -1.63 -7.07 -1.14
C GLU A 185 -2.06 -8.25 -2.03
N ASN A 186 -1.69 -8.19 -3.29
CA ASN A 186 -2.16 -9.12 -4.31
C ASN A 186 -1.71 -10.57 -4.08
N VAL A 187 -0.55 -10.80 -3.47
CA VAL A 187 -0.03 -12.15 -3.21
C VAL A 187 -0.89 -12.91 -2.21
N ASN A 188 -1.64 -12.22 -1.33
CA ASN A 188 -2.58 -12.86 -0.42
C ASN A 188 -3.81 -13.48 -1.12
N TYR A 189 -4.08 -13.13 -2.37
CA TYR A 189 -5.32 -13.43 -3.09
C TYR A 189 -5.09 -14.23 -4.37
N GLY A 190 -3.86 -14.70 -4.61
CA GLY A 190 -3.57 -15.65 -5.66
C GLY A 190 -4.33 -16.96 -5.43
N ARG A 191 -4.63 -17.69 -6.50
CA ARG A 191 -5.38 -18.95 -6.41
C ARG A 191 -4.66 -19.99 -5.56
N GLU A 192 -3.35 -20.07 -5.74
CA GLU A 192 -2.47 -20.99 -5.04
C GLU A 192 -2.35 -20.62 -3.56
N GLU A 193 -2.18 -19.34 -3.26
CA GLU A 193 -2.09 -18.83 -1.89
C GLU A 193 -3.40 -19.07 -1.12
N LEU A 194 -4.55 -18.87 -1.77
CA LEU A 194 -5.86 -19.17 -1.18
C LEU A 194 -6.08 -20.67 -0.98
N LEU A 195 -5.58 -21.51 -1.89
CA LEU A 195 -5.61 -22.95 -1.73
C LEU A 195 -4.80 -23.38 -0.51
N TYR A 196 -3.55 -22.92 -0.39
CA TYR A 196 -2.68 -23.23 0.75
C TYR A 196 -3.26 -22.70 2.06
N LEU A 197 -3.82 -21.48 2.05
CA LEU A 197 -4.51 -20.95 3.22
C LEU A 197 -5.67 -21.85 3.67
N ASN A 198 -6.45 -22.35 2.72
CA ASN A 198 -7.54 -23.29 3.02
C ASN A 198 -7.01 -24.61 3.57
N MET A 199 -5.94 -25.17 3.01
CA MET A 199 -5.29 -26.39 3.50
C MET A 199 -4.78 -26.22 4.94
N CYS A 200 -4.16 -25.08 5.25
CA CYS A 200 -3.73 -24.76 6.61
C CYS A 200 -4.92 -24.72 7.57
N ARG A 201 -6.00 -24.02 7.17
CA ARG A 201 -7.22 -23.90 7.99
C ARG A 201 -7.96 -25.23 8.22
N GLN A 202 -7.87 -26.16 7.28
CA GLN A 202 -8.43 -27.51 7.38
C GLN A 202 -7.50 -28.48 8.11
N GLY A 203 -6.31 -28.06 8.52
CA GLY A 203 -5.33 -28.91 9.19
C GLY A 203 -4.67 -29.97 8.28
N VAL A 204 -4.79 -29.85 6.96
CA VAL A 204 -4.24 -30.82 5.99
C VAL A 204 -2.72 -30.93 6.09
N ILE A 205 -2.05 -29.81 6.39
CA ILE A 205 -0.58 -29.73 6.51
C ILE A 205 -0.13 -30.00 7.96
N GLY A 206 -1.06 -30.01 8.92
CA GLY A 206 -0.77 -30.08 10.34
C GLY A 206 -0.45 -28.71 10.95
N GLU A 207 0.19 -28.70 12.11
CA GLU A 207 0.59 -27.49 12.81
C GLU A 207 1.81 -26.86 12.14
N LEU A 208 1.74 -25.55 11.86
CA LEU A 208 2.82 -24.81 11.22
C LEU A 208 3.79 -24.27 12.26
N LEU A 209 5.04 -24.73 12.22
CA LEU A 209 6.10 -24.33 13.15
C LEU A 209 7.03 -23.26 12.58
N HIS A 210 7.09 -23.15 11.27
CA HIS A 210 7.98 -22.22 10.57
C HIS A 210 7.35 -21.76 9.25
N GLY A 211 7.63 -20.51 8.89
CA GLY A 211 7.24 -19.96 7.60
C GLY A 211 8.37 -19.13 7.01
N GLU A 212 8.64 -19.33 5.72
CA GLU A 212 9.66 -18.61 4.98
C GLU A 212 9.06 -18.08 3.67
N ALA A 213 9.43 -16.86 3.29
CA ALA A 213 9.02 -16.28 2.02
C ALA A 213 10.05 -15.28 1.51
N ALA A 214 10.12 -15.10 0.19
CA ALA A 214 11.02 -14.17 -0.45
C ALA A 214 10.28 -13.28 -1.46
N TYR A 215 10.69 -12.01 -1.53
CA TYR A 215 10.35 -11.13 -2.64
C TYR A 215 11.61 -10.91 -3.48
N ILE A 216 11.62 -11.48 -4.67
CA ILE A 216 12.76 -11.40 -5.59
C ILE A 216 12.23 -10.86 -6.92
N HIS A 217 12.66 -9.65 -7.30
CA HIS A 217 12.15 -9.00 -8.50
C HIS A 217 13.23 -8.19 -9.22
N GLU A 218 13.37 -8.41 -10.53
CA GLU A 218 14.26 -7.61 -11.36
C GLU A 218 13.58 -6.28 -11.73
N LEU A 219 14.06 -5.20 -11.14
CA LEU A 219 13.50 -3.86 -11.31
C LEU A 219 14.54 -2.82 -11.74
N ARG A 220 15.76 -3.23 -12.09
CA ARG A 220 16.82 -2.30 -12.47
C ARG A 220 16.49 -1.51 -13.74
N SER A 221 15.77 -2.12 -14.67
CA SER A 221 15.33 -1.43 -15.89
C SER A 221 14.43 -0.22 -15.64
N GLN A 222 13.73 -0.17 -14.50
CA GLN A 222 12.93 1.00 -14.11
C GLN A 222 13.78 2.26 -13.91
N MET A 223 15.10 2.13 -13.71
CA MET A 223 16.00 3.29 -13.63
C MET A 223 16.03 4.10 -14.93
N ASN A 224 15.62 3.51 -16.06
CA ASN A 224 15.49 4.23 -17.34
C ASN A 224 14.22 5.09 -17.43
N GLU A 225 13.25 4.90 -16.53
CA GLU A 225 12.01 5.67 -16.50
C GLU A 225 12.22 6.97 -15.70
N VAL A 226 12.94 7.93 -16.29
CA VAL A 226 13.36 9.16 -15.57
C VAL A 226 12.24 10.17 -15.48
N GLU A 227 11.55 10.44 -16.58
CA GLU A 227 10.53 11.51 -16.65
C GLU A 227 9.13 11.02 -16.27
N ARG A 228 8.79 9.80 -16.62
CA ARG A 228 7.46 9.22 -16.46
C ARG A 228 7.57 7.71 -16.23
N GLY A 229 6.62 7.16 -15.51
CA GLY A 229 6.57 5.73 -15.21
C GLY A 229 6.91 5.45 -13.74
N THR A 230 6.86 4.18 -13.39
CA THR A 230 7.07 3.74 -11.99
C THR A 230 8.49 4.06 -11.50
N GLY A 231 9.48 3.93 -12.36
CA GLY A 231 10.87 4.19 -12.03
C GLY A 231 11.17 5.64 -11.71
N SER A 232 10.40 6.58 -12.30
CA SER A 232 10.60 8.02 -12.12
C SER A 232 10.51 8.48 -10.65
N TRP A 233 9.74 7.79 -9.81
CA TRP A 233 9.63 8.08 -8.37
C TRP A 233 10.16 6.93 -7.49
N ARG A 234 10.04 5.67 -7.93
CA ARG A 234 10.45 4.49 -7.16
C ARG A 234 11.96 4.39 -7.00
N THR A 235 12.72 4.78 -8.02
CA THR A 235 14.19 4.76 -8.00
C THR A 235 14.75 5.57 -6.82
N TYR A 236 14.14 6.71 -6.49
CA TYR A 236 14.48 7.49 -5.31
C TYR A 236 14.38 6.67 -4.01
N HIS A 237 13.30 5.90 -3.83
CA HIS A 237 13.13 5.09 -2.62
C HIS A 237 14.19 3.99 -2.53
N TYR A 238 14.59 3.41 -3.66
CA TYR A 238 15.69 2.44 -3.71
C TYR A 238 17.05 3.07 -3.44
N ALA A 239 17.27 4.31 -3.83
CA ALA A 239 18.49 5.04 -3.55
C ALA A 239 18.62 5.43 -2.06
N LYS A 240 17.51 5.72 -1.42
CA LYS A 240 17.46 6.18 -0.01
C LYS A 240 17.34 5.07 1.03
N ARG A 241 16.95 3.86 0.62
CA ARG A 241 16.68 2.75 1.54
C ARG A 241 17.41 1.51 1.09
N ASN A 242 18.24 0.98 1.99
CA ASN A 242 18.89 -0.31 1.79
C ASN A 242 18.10 -1.38 2.56
N GLY A 243 17.33 -2.18 1.84
CA GLY A 243 16.49 -3.20 2.45
C GLY A 243 15.36 -3.67 1.54
N ASN A 244 14.57 -4.59 2.05
CA ASN A 244 13.38 -5.08 1.36
C ASN A 244 12.25 -4.04 1.44
N LEU A 245 11.90 -3.45 0.29
CA LEU A 245 10.82 -2.44 0.21
C LEU A 245 9.42 -3.07 0.08
N TYR A 246 9.32 -4.39 -0.14
CA TYR A 246 8.07 -5.14 -0.26
C TYR A 246 8.02 -6.38 0.63
N PRO A 247 8.28 -6.27 1.94
CA PRO A 247 8.22 -7.44 2.84
C PRO A 247 6.81 -8.05 2.88
N THR A 248 5.78 -7.28 2.59
CA THR A 248 4.38 -7.69 2.64
C THR A 248 4.05 -8.82 1.66
N HIS A 249 4.70 -8.88 0.50
CA HIS A 249 4.47 -9.95 -0.48
C HIS A 249 4.84 -11.34 0.05
N GLY A 250 5.84 -11.43 0.92
CA GLY A 250 6.18 -12.67 1.61
C GLY A 250 5.48 -12.80 2.96
N LEU A 251 5.56 -11.75 3.78
CA LEU A 251 5.01 -11.75 5.13
C LEU A 251 3.48 -11.90 5.15
N GLY A 252 2.78 -11.34 4.16
CA GLY A 252 1.31 -11.40 4.10
C GLY A 252 0.77 -12.83 4.08
N PRO A 253 1.14 -13.68 3.09
CA PRO A 253 0.74 -15.08 3.05
C PRO A 253 1.17 -15.86 4.30
N VAL A 254 2.43 -15.76 4.71
CA VAL A 254 2.94 -16.46 5.90
C VAL A 254 2.16 -16.09 7.15
N ALA A 255 1.89 -14.80 7.37
CA ALA A 255 1.11 -14.35 8.51
C ALA A 255 -0.35 -14.87 8.48
N GLN A 256 -0.93 -15.06 7.30
CA GLN A 256 -2.25 -15.66 7.17
C GLN A 256 -2.25 -17.16 7.43
N TYR A 257 -1.27 -17.88 6.89
CA TYR A 257 -1.15 -19.33 7.08
C TYR A 257 -0.94 -19.68 8.55
N MET A 258 -0.07 -18.94 9.23
CA MET A 258 0.26 -19.13 10.65
C MET A 258 -0.67 -18.39 11.60
N ASN A 259 -1.71 -17.71 11.09
CA ASN A 259 -2.67 -16.90 11.88
C ASN A 259 -2.01 -15.84 12.80
N LEU A 260 -0.86 -15.28 12.37
CA LEU A 260 -0.11 -14.29 13.16
C LEU A 260 -0.88 -12.98 13.29
N ALA A 261 -0.81 -12.38 14.48
CA ALA A 261 -1.47 -11.13 14.85
C ALA A 261 -3.01 -11.12 14.69
N ARG A 262 -3.62 -12.30 14.57
CA ARG A 262 -5.08 -12.48 14.44
C ARG A 262 -5.69 -13.32 15.55
N GLY A 263 -4.88 -14.01 16.33
CA GLY A 263 -5.24 -14.85 17.46
C GLY A 263 -4.37 -14.55 18.67
N GLU A 264 -3.92 -15.62 19.32
CA GLU A 264 -3.03 -15.53 20.48
C GLU A 264 -1.56 -15.37 20.08
N ASP A 265 -1.20 -15.80 18.87
CA ASP A 265 0.16 -15.76 18.37
C ASP A 265 0.51 -14.39 17.73
N ASN A 266 1.71 -13.92 18.02
CA ASN A 266 2.17 -12.57 17.63
C ASN A 266 3.68 -12.54 17.43
N PHE A 267 4.15 -11.51 16.72
CA PHE A 267 5.57 -11.21 16.59
C PHE A 267 6.16 -10.80 17.96
N LYS A 268 7.25 -11.42 18.36
CA LYS A 268 8.01 -11.05 19.57
C LYS A 268 9.10 -10.02 19.28
N PHE A 269 9.80 -10.19 18.17
CA PHE A 269 10.87 -9.30 17.73
C PHE A 269 11.01 -9.36 16.20
N ILE A 270 11.70 -8.38 15.65
CA ILE A 270 12.14 -8.35 14.26
C ILE A 270 13.64 -8.09 14.21
N ASN A 271 14.35 -8.86 13.38
CA ASN A 271 15.74 -8.60 13.02
C ASN A 271 15.81 -8.32 11.52
N SER A 272 16.64 -7.35 11.14
CA SER A 272 16.82 -6.98 9.74
C SER A 272 18.31 -6.95 9.40
N PHE A 273 18.66 -7.59 8.30
CA PHE A 273 20.00 -7.58 7.74
C PHE A 273 19.92 -7.14 6.29
N SER A 274 20.89 -6.36 5.85
CA SER A 274 20.93 -5.85 4.48
C SER A 274 22.34 -5.94 3.92
N SER A 275 22.45 -6.32 2.65
CA SER A 275 23.70 -6.24 1.90
C SER A 275 23.75 -4.92 1.11
N PRO A 276 24.94 -4.42 0.74
CA PRO A 276 25.07 -3.27 -0.15
C PRO A 276 24.36 -3.47 -1.49
N ALA A 277 23.77 -2.41 -2.03
CA ALA A 277 23.02 -2.43 -3.29
C ALA A 277 23.90 -2.50 -4.56
N LYS A 278 24.86 -3.43 -4.61
CA LYS A 278 25.84 -3.55 -5.69
C LYS A 278 25.22 -3.70 -7.09
N GLY A 279 24.12 -4.43 -7.22
CA GLY A 279 23.49 -4.68 -8.52
C GLY A 279 22.96 -3.41 -9.18
N ARG A 280 22.36 -2.49 -8.41
CA ARG A 280 21.90 -1.20 -8.93
C ARG A 280 23.06 -0.27 -9.27
N LYS A 281 24.10 -0.24 -8.43
CA LYS A 281 25.30 0.52 -8.69
C LYS A 281 25.95 0.11 -10.01
N LEU A 282 26.18 -1.16 -10.22
CA LEU A 282 26.75 -1.69 -11.47
C LEU A 282 25.86 -1.40 -12.70
N TYR A 283 24.54 -1.47 -12.53
CA TYR A 283 23.62 -1.12 -13.60
C TYR A 283 23.69 0.37 -13.94
N ALA A 284 23.74 1.25 -12.93
CA ALA A 284 23.88 2.68 -13.11
C ALA A 284 25.19 3.02 -13.82
N GLU A 285 26.33 2.51 -13.34
CA GLU A 285 27.65 2.72 -13.93
C GLU A 285 27.75 2.26 -15.40
N LYS A 286 27.03 1.21 -15.76
CA LYS A 286 27.05 0.67 -17.12
C LYS A 286 26.14 1.43 -18.10
N ASN A 287 25.00 1.95 -17.65
CA ASN A 287 23.93 2.42 -18.51
C ASN A 287 23.69 3.94 -18.47
N PHE A 288 24.35 4.65 -17.54
CA PHE A 288 24.18 6.09 -17.38
C PHE A 288 25.54 6.79 -17.35
N PRO A 289 25.61 8.05 -17.84
CA PRO A 289 26.83 8.86 -17.72
C PRO A 289 27.25 9.05 -16.25
N ALA A 290 28.54 9.25 -16.01
CA ALA A 290 29.06 9.44 -14.65
C ALA A 290 28.51 10.68 -13.93
N ASP A 291 28.10 11.68 -14.70
CA ASP A 291 27.49 12.93 -14.24
C ASP A 291 25.95 12.88 -14.23
N HIS A 292 25.35 11.70 -14.44
CA HIS A 292 23.90 11.56 -14.45
C HIS A 292 23.29 11.99 -13.12
N GLN A 293 22.40 12.95 -13.19
CA GLN A 293 21.73 13.51 -12.01
C GLN A 293 20.44 12.74 -11.71
N TRP A 294 20.49 11.89 -10.71
CA TRP A 294 19.32 11.14 -10.20
C TRP A 294 18.29 12.01 -9.46
N ASN A 295 18.53 13.35 -9.47
CA ASN A 295 17.74 14.34 -8.74
C ASN A 295 16.69 15.05 -9.60
N GLN A 296 16.55 14.71 -10.87
CA GLN A 296 15.79 15.52 -11.84
C GLN A 296 14.29 15.47 -11.64
N LEU A 297 13.78 14.54 -10.83
CA LEU A 297 12.34 14.34 -10.65
C LEU A 297 11.99 14.17 -9.17
N ASP A 298 12.05 15.22 -8.38
CA ASP A 298 11.80 15.14 -6.92
C ASP A 298 12.79 14.26 -6.13
N TYR A 299 13.85 13.77 -6.74
CA TYR A 299 14.88 12.92 -6.14
C TYR A 299 15.96 13.70 -5.42
N LYS A 300 15.63 14.85 -4.88
CA LYS A 300 16.59 15.74 -4.21
C LYS A 300 17.41 14.97 -3.18
N GLY A 301 18.65 14.69 -3.54
CA GLY A 301 19.66 14.14 -2.65
C GLY A 301 19.84 12.61 -2.68
N GLY A 302 19.45 11.90 -3.73
CA GLY A 302 19.74 10.48 -3.89
C GLY A 302 20.90 10.21 -4.85
N ASP A 303 22.09 9.93 -4.36
CA ASP A 303 23.17 9.36 -5.17
C ASP A 303 23.04 7.84 -5.15
N ILE A 304 22.64 7.24 -6.28
CA ILE A 304 22.51 5.80 -6.43
C ILE A 304 23.89 5.11 -6.44
N SER A 305 24.94 5.87 -6.75
CA SER A 305 26.31 5.34 -6.82
C SER A 305 26.90 5.01 -5.44
N THR A 306 26.35 5.61 -4.38
CA THR A 306 26.88 5.51 -3.01
C THR A 306 26.07 4.58 -2.08
N SER A 307 24.92 4.03 -2.53
CA SER A 307 24.06 3.15 -1.72
C SER A 307 24.31 1.65 -1.94
#